data_7abbaf6857d7ce22160888f8ec823104
#
_entry.id   7abbaf6857d7ce22160888f8ec823104
#
_cell.length_a   1.000
_cell.length_b   1.000
_cell.length_c   1.000
_cell.angle_alpha   90.00
_cell.angle_beta   90.00
_cell.angle_gamma   90.00
#
_symmetry.space_group_name_H-M   'P 1'
#
loop_
_entity.id
_entity.type
_entity.pdbx_description
1 polymer ?
#
loop_
_entity_poly.entity_id
_entity_poly.type
_entity_poly.pdbx_seq_one_letter_code
_entity_poly.pdbx_strand_id
1 'polypeptide(L)'
;MAIENKVALVTGAGQGIGRGIALRLAKDGASLMLVDVNPEGIAAVAAEVEALGRKAATFVANIADRAQVYAAIDEAEKQLGGFDIIVNNAGIAQVQALADVTPEEVDRIMRINVQGTLWGIQAAAKKFIDRQQKGKIINACSIAGHDGFALLGVYS
;
A
#
# COMPACT_ATOMS: atom_id res chain seq x y z
N MET A 1 -23.07 2.25 1.62
CA MET A 1 -22.10 2.72 0.57
C MET A 1 -21.44 1.54 -0.11
N ALA A 2 -20.85 1.73 -1.30
CA ALA A 2 -20.30 0.60 -2.09
C ALA A 2 -19.15 -0.17 -1.43
N ILE A 3 -18.55 0.32 -0.31
CA ILE A 3 -17.44 -0.31 0.40
C ILE A 3 -17.75 -0.64 1.86
N GLU A 4 -19.00 -0.52 2.27
CA GLU A 4 -19.43 -0.93 3.62
C GLU A 4 -19.17 -2.41 3.84
N ASN A 5 -18.57 -2.75 4.98
CA ASN A 5 -18.17 -4.12 5.36
C ASN A 5 -17.12 -4.77 4.42
N LYS A 6 -16.45 -4.00 3.58
CA LYS A 6 -15.31 -4.46 2.79
C LYS A 6 -14.03 -4.45 3.62
N VAL A 7 -13.08 -5.28 3.24
CA VAL A 7 -11.72 -5.29 3.81
C VAL A 7 -10.75 -4.71 2.79
N ALA A 8 -10.09 -3.64 3.19
CA ALA A 8 -9.09 -2.95 2.35
C ALA A 8 -7.70 -3.05 2.96
N LEU A 9 -6.71 -3.37 2.15
CA LEU A 9 -5.30 -3.30 2.49
C LEU A 9 -4.69 -2.05 1.87
N VAL A 10 -3.97 -1.26 2.67
CA VAL A 10 -3.27 -0.05 2.21
C VAL A 10 -1.80 -0.19 2.55
N THR A 11 -0.93 -0.10 1.54
CA THR A 11 0.53 -0.07 1.73
C THR A 11 1.01 1.37 1.93
N GLY A 12 2.08 1.56 2.72
CA GLY A 12 2.54 2.89 3.11
C GLY A 12 1.51 3.63 3.97
N ALA A 13 0.78 2.88 4.81
CA ALA A 13 -0.36 3.38 5.56
C ALA A 13 0.00 4.16 6.81
N GLY A 14 1.28 4.12 7.25
CA GLY A 14 1.70 4.70 8.53
C GLY A 14 1.71 6.23 8.58
N GLN A 15 1.64 6.91 7.42
CA GLN A 15 1.69 8.37 7.36
C GLN A 15 1.16 8.93 6.04
N GLY A 16 1.09 10.26 5.95
CA GLY A 16 0.87 11.00 4.70
C GLY A 16 -0.38 10.57 3.93
N ILE A 17 -0.21 10.33 2.63
CA ILE A 17 -1.28 9.96 1.70
C ILE A 17 -1.89 8.61 2.09
N GLY A 18 -1.07 7.60 2.43
CA GLY A 18 -1.55 6.27 2.82
C GLY A 18 -2.43 6.31 4.07
N ARG A 19 -2.05 7.07 5.10
CA ARG A 19 -2.90 7.33 6.27
C ARG A 19 -4.22 7.99 5.86
N GLY A 20 -4.16 9.04 5.00
CA GLY A 20 -5.37 9.72 4.52
C GLY A 20 -6.31 8.78 3.77
N ILE A 21 -5.78 7.91 2.92
CA ILE A 21 -6.55 6.88 2.20
C ILE A 21 -7.20 5.90 3.19
N ALA A 22 -6.43 5.37 4.17
CA ALA A 22 -6.94 4.43 5.16
C ALA A 22 -8.10 5.01 5.96
N LEU A 23 -7.96 6.23 6.48
CA LEU A 23 -9.01 6.91 7.23
C LEU A 23 -10.23 7.23 6.38
N ARG A 24 -10.04 7.56 5.10
CA ARG A 24 -11.17 7.78 4.19
C ARG A 24 -11.95 6.49 3.95
N LEU A 25 -11.27 5.38 3.66
CA LEU A 25 -11.91 4.08 3.47
C LEU A 25 -12.63 3.61 4.75
N ALA A 26 -12.05 3.85 5.92
CA ALA A 26 -12.68 3.56 7.20
C ALA A 26 -13.98 4.36 7.39
N LYS A 27 -13.98 5.67 7.11
CA LYS A 27 -15.18 6.51 7.15
C LYS A 27 -16.28 6.03 6.19
N ASP A 28 -15.89 5.46 5.05
CA ASP A 28 -16.81 4.91 4.06
C ASP A 28 -17.24 3.46 4.37
N GLY A 29 -16.82 2.90 5.54
CA GLY A 29 -17.32 1.65 6.10
C GLY A 29 -16.40 0.43 5.94
N ALA A 30 -15.19 0.56 5.41
CA ALA A 30 -14.25 -0.54 5.29
C ALA A 30 -13.52 -0.86 6.61
N SER A 31 -13.15 -2.13 6.78
CA SER A 31 -12.12 -2.56 7.74
C SER A 31 -10.74 -2.52 7.08
N LEU A 32 -9.69 -2.22 7.83
CA LEU A 32 -8.37 -1.87 7.28
C LEU A 32 -7.27 -2.83 7.71
N MET A 33 -6.53 -3.38 6.74
CA MET A 33 -5.18 -3.90 6.95
C MET A 33 -4.18 -2.80 6.58
N LEU A 34 -3.43 -2.33 7.56
CA LEU A 34 -2.47 -1.24 7.43
C LEU A 34 -1.06 -1.83 7.32
N VAL A 35 -0.40 -1.57 6.20
CA VAL A 35 0.93 -2.13 5.90
C VAL A 35 1.94 -1.01 5.74
N ASP A 36 3.02 -1.07 6.51
CA ASP A 36 4.15 -0.12 6.42
C ASP A 36 5.41 -0.77 7.00
N VAL A 37 6.57 -0.19 6.74
CA VAL A 37 7.83 -0.53 7.42
C VAL A 37 7.94 0.09 8.81
N ASN A 38 7.12 1.10 9.11
CA ASN A 38 7.08 1.82 10.39
C ASN A 38 5.96 1.27 11.29
N PRO A 39 6.29 0.43 12.29
CA PRO A 39 5.29 -0.18 13.18
C PRO A 39 4.54 0.85 14.03
N GLU A 40 5.20 1.91 14.48
CA GLU A 40 4.58 2.96 15.31
C GLU A 40 3.56 3.76 14.48
N GLY A 41 3.90 4.08 13.23
CA GLY A 41 3.02 4.79 12.32
C GLY A 41 1.73 4.02 12.06
N ILE A 42 1.81 2.72 11.71
CA ILE A 42 0.60 1.92 11.48
C ILE A 42 -0.21 1.68 12.75
N ALA A 43 0.41 1.56 13.91
CA ALA A 43 -0.30 1.43 15.18
C ALA A 43 -1.12 2.68 15.50
N ALA A 44 -0.55 3.86 15.29
CA ALA A 44 -1.26 5.13 15.47
C ALA A 44 -2.47 5.24 14.53
N VAL A 45 -2.29 4.90 13.24
CA VAL A 45 -3.39 4.93 12.26
C VAL A 45 -4.45 3.88 12.57
N ALA A 46 -4.07 2.71 13.09
CA ALA A 46 -5.02 1.68 13.52
C ALA A 46 -5.96 2.20 14.61
N ALA A 47 -5.41 2.87 15.62
CA ALA A 47 -6.21 3.50 16.68
C ALA A 47 -7.21 4.54 16.12
N GLU A 48 -6.79 5.32 15.11
CA GLU A 48 -7.69 6.27 14.45
C GLU A 48 -8.82 5.57 13.68
N VAL A 49 -8.52 4.46 13.00
CA VAL A 49 -9.54 3.64 12.30
C VAL A 49 -10.53 3.04 13.29
N GLU A 50 -10.04 2.53 14.44
CA GLU A 50 -10.88 1.98 15.50
C GLU A 50 -11.77 3.04 16.13
N ALA A 51 -11.27 4.26 16.32
CA ALA A 51 -12.06 5.39 16.79
C ALA A 51 -13.21 5.78 15.82
N LEU A 52 -13.11 5.40 14.54
CA LEU A 52 -14.19 5.52 13.56
C LEU A 52 -15.18 4.33 13.61
N GLY A 53 -15.03 3.41 14.56
CA GLY A 53 -15.89 2.23 14.72
C GLY A 53 -15.61 1.12 13.70
N ARG A 54 -14.42 1.11 13.07
CA ARG A 54 -14.04 0.07 12.10
C ARG A 54 -12.92 -0.81 12.66
N LYS A 55 -12.83 -2.06 12.16
CA LYS A 55 -11.72 -2.94 12.52
C LYS A 55 -10.45 -2.51 11.81
N ALA A 56 -9.33 -2.53 12.53
CA ALA A 56 -8.00 -2.35 11.98
C ALA A 56 -7.10 -3.52 12.36
N ALA A 57 -6.23 -3.91 11.44
CA ALA A 57 -5.11 -4.81 11.69
C ALA A 57 -3.85 -4.18 11.09
N THR A 58 -2.70 -4.50 11.66
CA THR A 58 -1.41 -3.97 11.22
C THR A 58 -0.48 -5.08 10.79
N PHE A 59 0.32 -4.84 9.77
CA PHE A 59 1.35 -5.76 9.32
C PHE A 59 2.60 -5.00 8.91
N VAL A 60 3.70 -5.23 9.62
CA VAL A 60 4.99 -4.60 9.30
C VAL A 60 5.61 -5.34 8.13
N ALA A 61 5.80 -4.66 7.00
CA ALA A 61 6.35 -5.25 5.79
C ALA A 61 7.11 -4.24 4.94
N ASN A 62 8.18 -4.73 4.31
CA ASN A 62 8.82 -4.06 3.19
C ASN A 62 8.23 -4.59 1.89
N ILE A 63 7.54 -3.74 1.12
CA ILE A 63 6.89 -4.14 -0.14
C ILE A 63 7.88 -4.54 -1.24
N ALA A 64 9.17 -4.22 -1.11
CA ALA A 64 10.21 -4.74 -1.99
C ALA A 64 10.42 -6.25 -1.84
N ASP A 65 9.96 -6.83 -0.73
CA ASP A 65 9.97 -8.27 -0.48
C ASP A 65 8.61 -8.88 -0.88
N ARG A 66 8.63 -9.67 -1.95
CA ARG A 66 7.44 -10.31 -2.48
C ARG A 66 6.72 -11.20 -1.45
N ALA A 67 7.47 -11.95 -0.65
CA ALA A 67 6.87 -12.86 0.34
C ALA A 67 6.12 -12.09 1.43
N GLN A 68 6.64 -10.95 1.87
CA GLN A 68 5.98 -10.10 2.87
C GLN A 68 4.67 -9.49 2.34
N VAL A 69 4.63 -9.12 1.05
CA VAL A 69 3.39 -8.60 0.42
C VAL A 69 2.31 -9.67 0.38
N TYR A 70 2.67 -10.92 0.02
CA TYR A 70 1.72 -12.04 0.03
C TYR A 70 1.23 -12.34 1.44
N ALA A 71 2.13 -12.39 2.41
CA ALA A 71 1.79 -12.61 3.82
C ALA A 71 0.85 -11.53 4.38
N ALA A 72 1.02 -10.26 3.98
CA ALA A 72 0.13 -9.17 4.40
C ALA A 72 -1.32 -9.40 3.95
N ILE A 73 -1.54 -9.94 2.74
CA ILE A 73 -2.88 -10.27 2.25
C ILE A 73 -3.45 -11.47 3.01
N ASP A 74 -2.64 -12.51 3.27
CA ASP A 74 -3.07 -13.67 4.06
C ASP A 74 -3.47 -13.27 5.49
N GLU A 75 -2.71 -12.35 6.11
CA GLU A 75 -3.04 -11.81 7.44
C GLU A 75 -4.30 -10.92 7.41
N ALA A 76 -4.56 -10.18 6.34
CA ALA A 76 -5.81 -9.43 6.21
C ALA A 76 -7.02 -10.37 6.25
N GLU A 77 -6.97 -11.47 5.53
CA GLU A 77 -8.03 -12.48 5.53
C GLU A 77 -8.22 -13.12 6.89
N LYS A 78 -7.13 -13.49 7.55
CA LYS A 78 -7.14 -14.17 8.84
C LYS A 78 -7.68 -13.27 9.95
N GLN A 79 -7.26 -12.00 10.02
CA GLN A 79 -7.58 -11.09 11.10
C GLN A 79 -8.90 -10.34 10.88
N LEU A 80 -9.23 -10.00 9.64
CA LEU A 80 -10.40 -9.18 9.30
C LEU A 80 -11.52 -9.96 8.63
N GLY A 81 -11.30 -11.22 8.29
CA GLY A 81 -12.31 -12.11 7.73
C GLY A 81 -12.54 -11.94 6.23
N GLY A 82 -11.66 -11.21 5.52
CA GLY A 82 -11.80 -11.01 4.08
C GLY A 82 -10.67 -10.19 3.46
N PHE A 83 -10.76 -10.01 2.13
CA PHE A 83 -9.86 -9.16 1.35
C PHE A 83 -10.58 -8.77 0.05
N ASP A 84 -10.92 -7.51 -0.11
CA ASP A 84 -11.72 -6.99 -1.24
C ASP A 84 -10.98 -5.92 -2.05
N ILE A 85 -10.12 -5.14 -1.40
CA ILE A 85 -9.47 -3.96 -1.98
C ILE A 85 -8.00 -3.94 -1.59
N ILE A 86 -7.13 -3.67 -2.56
CA ILE A 86 -5.75 -3.27 -2.27
C ILE A 86 -5.48 -1.87 -2.82
N VAL A 87 -4.80 -1.05 -2.02
CA VAL A 87 -4.24 0.22 -2.44
C VAL A 87 -2.72 0.14 -2.34
N ASN A 88 -2.06 -0.03 -3.47
CA ASN A 88 -0.61 0.03 -3.61
C ASN A 88 -0.20 1.50 -3.61
N ASN A 89 0.06 2.04 -2.41
CA ASN A 89 0.41 3.45 -2.21
C ASN A 89 1.86 3.63 -1.73
N ALA A 90 2.45 2.63 -1.09
CA ALA A 90 3.84 2.73 -0.62
C ALA A 90 4.79 3.04 -1.78
N GLY A 91 5.66 4.01 -1.56
CA GLY A 91 6.65 4.44 -2.51
C GLY A 91 7.62 5.42 -1.88
N ILE A 92 8.75 5.59 -2.53
CA ILE A 92 9.79 6.55 -2.13
C ILE A 92 10.12 7.46 -3.33
N ALA A 93 10.58 8.67 -3.03
CA ALA A 93 11.17 9.57 -4.01
C ALA A 93 12.68 9.69 -3.77
N GLN A 94 13.40 9.98 -4.85
CA GLN A 94 14.79 10.41 -4.82
C GLN A 94 14.80 11.87 -5.22
N VAL A 95 15.53 12.70 -4.47
CA VAL A 95 15.66 14.13 -4.74
C VAL A 95 17.16 14.48 -4.79
N GLN A 96 17.74 14.41 -6.00
CA GLN A 96 19.16 14.77 -6.24
C GLN A 96 19.41 15.02 -7.72
N ALA A 97 20.57 15.62 -8.05
CA ALA A 97 20.96 15.82 -9.44
C ALA A 97 21.13 14.45 -10.15
N LEU A 98 20.68 14.36 -11.39
CA LEU A 98 20.74 13.11 -12.16
C LEU A 98 22.17 12.57 -12.31
N ALA A 99 23.14 13.49 -12.39
CA ALA A 99 24.57 13.13 -12.50
C ALA A 99 25.13 12.42 -11.24
N ASP A 100 24.49 12.60 -10.10
CA ASP A 100 24.93 12.06 -8.79
C ASP A 100 24.18 10.79 -8.39
N VAL A 101 23.23 10.32 -9.21
CA VAL A 101 22.46 9.11 -8.96
C VAL A 101 23.33 7.87 -9.01
N THR A 102 23.25 7.03 -7.98
CA THR A 102 24.01 5.77 -7.91
C THR A 102 23.17 4.58 -8.38
N PRO A 103 23.79 3.47 -8.81
CA PRO A 103 23.08 2.25 -9.16
C PRO A 103 22.20 1.73 -8.00
N GLU A 104 22.67 1.83 -6.75
CA GLU A 104 21.97 1.37 -5.55
C GLU A 104 20.67 2.16 -5.31
N GLU A 105 20.69 3.45 -5.64
CA GLU A 105 19.49 4.30 -5.54
C GLU A 105 18.45 3.94 -6.61
N VAL A 106 18.91 3.69 -7.84
CA VAL A 106 18.07 3.20 -8.92
C VAL A 106 17.41 1.87 -8.50
N ASP A 107 18.22 0.91 -8.05
CA ASP A 107 17.73 -0.40 -7.60
C ASP A 107 16.72 -0.26 -6.47
N ARG A 108 16.97 0.61 -5.51
CA ARG A 108 16.08 0.84 -4.37
C ARG A 108 14.72 1.38 -4.82
N ILE A 109 14.71 2.37 -5.70
CA ILE A 109 13.47 2.96 -6.23
C ILE A 109 12.70 1.93 -7.05
N MET A 110 13.37 1.22 -7.94
CA MET A 110 12.74 0.20 -8.78
C MET A 110 12.15 -0.95 -7.95
N ARG A 111 12.86 -1.41 -6.92
CA ARG A 111 12.37 -2.47 -6.03
C ARG A 111 11.11 -2.05 -5.26
N ILE A 112 11.10 -0.83 -4.73
CA ILE A 112 9.97 -0.36 -3.93
C ILE A 112 8.81 0.08 -4.84
N ASN A 113 9.04 1.04 -5.73
CA ASN A 113 7.94 1.68 -6.46
C ASN A 113 7.38 0.79 -7.58
N VAL A 114 8.23 0.03 -8.26
CA VAL A 114 7.82 -0.80 -9.41
C VAL A 114 7.52 -2.23 -8.97
N GLN A 115 8.54 -2.92 -8.42
CA GLN A 115 8.36 -4.32 -8.03
C GLN A 115 7.36 -4.46 -6.87
N GLY A 116 7.41 -3.59 -5.85
CA GLY A 116 6.47 -3.63 -4.73
C GLY A 116 5.02 -3.49 -5.18
N THR A 117 4.74 -2.56 -6.10
CA THR A 117 3.42 -2.41 -6.72
C THR A 117 3.04 -3.66 -7.52
N LEU A 118 3.97 -4.23 -8.30
CA LEU A 118 3.73 -5.46 -9.06
C LEU A 118 3.39 -6.64 -8.15
N TRP A 119 4.09 -6.81 -7.03
CA TRP A 119 3.80 -7.87 -6.06
C TRP A 119 2.41 -7.71 -5.44
N GLY A 120 1.98 -6.49 -5.12
CA GLY A 120 0.63 -6.20 -4.66
C GLY A 120 -0.44 -6.56 -5.70
N ILE A 121 -0.21 -6.20 -6.97
CA ILE A 121 -1.11 -6.56 -8.07
C ILE A 121 -1.20 -8.07 -8.22
N GLN A 122 -0.06 -8.78 -8.29
CA GLN A 122 -0.02 -10.23 -8.45
C GLN A 122 -0.71 -10.96 -7.30
N ALA A 123 -0.39 -10.59 -6.07
CA ALA A 123 -0.95 -11.23 -4.88
C ALA A 123 -2.47 -11.05 -4.81
N ALA A 124 -2.95 -9.82 -5.04
CA ALA A 124 -4.38 -9.52 -5.03
C ALA A 124 -5.11 -10.21 -6.18
N ALA A 125 -4.59 -10.14 -7.40
CA ALA A 125 -5.20 -10.77 -8.56
C ALA A 125 -5.31 -12.29 -8.37
N LYS A 126 -4.24 -12.93 -7.87
CA LYS A 126 -4.28 -14.36 -7.56
C LYS A 126 -5.38 -14.69 -6.57
N LYS A 127 -5.50 -13.94 -5.47
CA LYS A 127 -6.56 -14.16 -4.46
C LYS A 127 -7.96 -14.04 -5.04
N PHE A 128 -8.21 -13.01 -5.83
CA PHE A 128 -9.53 -12.79 -6.44
C PHE A 128 -9.88 -13.88 -7.45
N ILE A 129 -8.90 -14.34 -8.25
CA ILE A 129 -9.09 -15.44 -9.24
C ILE A 129 -9.34 -16.75 -8.51
N ASP A 130 -8.49 -17.15 -7.57
CA ASP A 130 -8.59 -18.41 -6.83
C ASP A 130 -9.95 -18.54 -6.10
N ARG A 131 -10.52 -17.43 -5.66
CA ARG A 131 -11.80 -17.36 -4.96
C ARG A 131 -13.01 -17.10 -5.86
N GLN A 132 -12.79 -16.87 -7.14
CA GLN A 132 -13.83 -16.42 -8.08
C GLN A 132 -14.57 -15.17 -7.55
N GLN A 133 -13.83 -14.29 -6.88
CA GLN A 133 -14.35 -13.10 -6.21
C GLN A 133 -13.98 -11.84 -7.00
N LYS A 134 -14.90 -10.88 -7.06
CA LYS A 134 -14.60 -9.54 -7.56
C LYS A 134 -13.86 -8.75 -6.49
N GLY A 135 -12.80 -8.02 -6.90
CA GLY A 135 -12.05 -7.13 -6.03
C GLY A 135 -11.60 -5.87 -6.74
N LYS A 136 -10.93 -4.99 -6.02
CA LYS A 136 -10.36 -3.74 -6.53
C LYS A 136 -8.87 -3.70 -6.30
N ILE A 137 -8.10 -3.35 -7.33
CA ILE A 137 -6.66 -3.08 -7.26
C ILE A 137 -6.47 -1.63 -7.67
N ILE A 138 -5.94 -0.82 -6.77
CA ILE A 138 -5.70 0.61 -6.96
C ILE A 138 -4.22 0.86 -6.79
N ASN A 139 -3.59 1.53 -7.74
CA ASN A 139 -2.18 1.88 -7.69
C ASN A 139 -2.05 3.40 -7.62
N ALA A 140 -1.29 3.91 -6.64
CA ALA A 140 -0.91 5.31 -6.60
C ALA A 140 0.10 5.59 -7.72
N CYS A 141 -0.10 6.71 -8.38
CA CYS A 141 0.81 7.21 -9.40
C CYS A 141 1.11 8.69 -9.15
N SER A 142 2.28 9.13 -9.56
CA SER A 142 2.67 10.54 -9.49
C SER A 142 2.51 11.21 -10.85
N ILE A 143 2.22 12.50 -10.84
CA ILE A 143 2.32 13.35 -12.03
C ILE A 143 3.75 13.34 -12.58
N ALA A 144 4.75 13.10 -11.72
CA ALA A 144 6.13 12.97 -12.13
C ALA A 144 6.41 11.81 -13.09
N GLY A 145 5.55 10.80 -13.11
CA GLY A 145 5.60 9.72 -14.12
C GLY A 145 5.05 10.11 -15.48
N HIS A 146 4.42 11.29 -15.60
CA HIS A 146 3.93 11.86 -16.85
C HIS A 146 4.83 13.02 -17.30
N ASP A 147 5.18 13.91 -16.38
CA ASP A 147 6.05 15.07 -16.63
C ASP A 147 7.35 14.93 -15.83
N GLY A 148 8.50 15.12 -16.47
CA GLY A 148 9.79 15.09 -15.79
C GLY A 148 9.99 16.30 -14.89
N PHE A 149 10.48 16.08 -13.67
CA PHE A 149 10.80 17.14 -12.72
C PHE A 149 12.29 17.18 -12.43
N ALA A 150 12.84 18.39 -12.30
CA ALA A 150 14.22 18.56 -11.87
C ALA A 150 14.46 17.84 -10.53
N LEU A 151 15.61 17.20 -10.39
CA LEU A 151 16.02 16.43 -9.22
C LEU A 151 15.22 15.12 -8.95
N LEU A 152 14.25 14.77 -9.78
CA LEU A 152 13.45 13.55 -9.64
C LEU A 152 13.69 12.54 -10.79
N GLY A 153 14.87 12.56 -11.40
CA GLY A 153 15.12 11.84 -12.67
C GLY A 153 14.90 10.33 -12.64
N VAL A 154 15.11 9.66 -11.50
CA VAL A 154 14.81 8.20 -11.37
C VAL A 154 13.37 7.97 -10.94
N TYR A 155 12.80 8.89 -10.20
CA TYR A 155 11.42 8.79 -9.73
C TYR A 155 10.42 9.09 -10.85
N SER A 156 10.78 9.99 -11.80
CA SER A 156 9.98 10.33 -12.98
C SER A 156 10.09 9.28 -14.07
#